data_a9350df6421c574f748af4f4a28cffcc
#
_entry.id   a9350df6421c574f748af4f4a28cffcc
#
_cell.length_a   1.000
_cell.length_b   1.000
_cell.length_c   1.000
_cell.angle_alpha   90.00
_cell.angle_beta   90.00
_cell.angle_gamma   90.00
#
_symmetry.space_group_name_H-M   'P 1'
#
loop_
_entity.id
_entity.type
_entity.pdbx_description
1 polymer ?
#
loop_
_entity_poly.entity_id
_entity_poly.type
_entity_poly.pdbx_seq_one_letter_code
_entity_poly.pdbx_strand_id
1 'polypeptide(L)'
;MLEQSRGKAIFVLLARGQTRDLYIQDYPGLIGARMFTLSEEGSEEAAIFSITDPVGNGEDITRLVSEGYIVRSRADSGGEEADNNDTSRRDAAIAVGAHSISTDYPAKVDGLEYWVSIPEGNPSRCNPISSPDWCTSESIEDINQ
;
A
#
# COMPACT_ATOMS: atom_id res chain seq x y z
N MET A 1 18.22 4.24 6.86
CA MET A 1 16.99 4.84 6.25
C MET A 1 15.71 4.36 6.95
N LEU A 2 15.49 3.07 7.16
CA LEU A 2 14.28 2.56 7.84
C LEU A 2 14.15 3.10 9.28
N GLU A 3 15.21 3.09 10.05
CA GLU A 3 15.25 3.66 11.42
C GLU A 3 14.87 5.15 11.48
N GLN A 4 15.22 5.93 10.45
CA GLN A 4 14.87 7.35 10.38
C GLN A 4 13.38 7.59 10.09
N SER A 5 12.68 6.58 9.60
CA SER A 5 11.26 6.64 9.22
C SER A 5 10.34 6.01 10.28
N ARG A 6 10.89 5.25 11.22
CA ARG A 6 10.11 4.63 12.30
C ARG A 6 9.37 5.68 13.13
N GLY A 7 8.13 5.39 13.48
CA GLY A 7 7.27 6.28 14.26
C GLY A 7 6.80 7.53 13.52
N LYS A 8 7.04 7.64 12.22
CA LYS A 8 6.57 8.76 11.39
C LYS A 8 5.35 8.36 10.57
N ALA A 9 4.45 9.32 10.35
CA ALA A 9 3.31 9.16 9.46
C ALA A 9 3.69 9.58 8.04
N ILE A 10 3.15 8.86 7.06
CA ILE A 10 3.24 9.20 5.64
C ILE A 10 1.88 9.76 5.21
N PHE A 11 1.88 10.95 4.65
CA PHE A 11 0.67 11.58 4.11
C PHE A 11 0.72 11.52 2.57
N VAL A 12 -0.38 11.10 1.98
CA VAL A 12 -0.53 11.01 0.52
C VAL A 12 -1.75 11.81 0.08
N LEU A 13 -1.53 12.78 -0.79
CA LEU A 13 -2.60 13.55 -1.41
C LEU A 13 -3.26 12.71 -2.51
N LEU A 14 -4.50 12.29 -2.27
CA LEU A 14 -5.28 11.50 -3.23
C LEU A 14 -5.96 12.35 -4.32
N ALA A 15 -5.75 13.66 -4.32
CA ALA A 15 -6.31 14.54 -5.33
C ALA A 15 -5.68 14.29 -6.70
N ARG A 16 -6.48 14.55 -7.74
CA ARG A 16 -6.08 14.53 -9.17
C ARG A 16 -6.39 15.88 -9.80
N GLY A 17 -5.88 16.12 -11.01
CA GLY A 17 -6.12 17.36 -11.77
C GLY A 17 -5.64 18.60 -11.02
N GLN A 18 -6.37 19.70 -11.15
CA GLN A 18 -5.94 21.02 -10.70
C GLN A 18 -5.42 21.08 -9.26
N THR A 19 -6.04 20.39 -8.32
CA THR A 19 -5.60 20.39 -6.91
C THR A 19 -4.21 19.78 -6.76
N ARG A 20 -3.97 18.65 -7.42
CA ARG A 20 -2.65 18.01 -7.46
C ARG A 20 -1.64 18.91 -8.16
N ASP A 21 -2.01 19.45 -9.31
CA ASP A 21 -1.11 20.26 -10.14
C ASP A 21 -0.63 21.52 -9.43
N LEU A 22 -1.52 22.21 -8.70
CA LEU A 22 -1.16 23.34 -7.84
C LEU A 22 -0.19 22.94 -6.73
N TYR A 23 -0.40 21.79 -6.09
CA TYR A 23 0.49 21.32 -5.05
C TYR A 23 1.89 21.01 -5.60
N ILE A 24 1.99 20.34 -6.75
CA ILE A 24 3.27 20.02 -7.39
C ILE A 24 3.97 21.29 -7.89
N GLN A 25 3.22 22.27 -8.37
CA GLN A 25 3.78 23.55 -8.82
C GLN A 25 4.56 24.26 -7.69
N ASP A 26 4.06 24.18 -6.45
CA ASP A 26 4.73 24.76 -5.30
C ASP A 26 5.92 23.90 -4.81
N TYR A 27 5.94 22.61 -5.15
CA TYR A 27 6.94 21.63 -4.70
C TYR A 27 7.43 20.75 -5.85
N PRO A 28 8.21 21.27 -6.80
CA PRO A 28 8.75 20.48 -7.91
C PRO A 28 9.54 19.25 -7.40
N GLY A 29 9.26 18.07 -7.96
CA GLY A 29 9.85 16.80 -7.48
C GLY A 29 9.56 16.49 -6.01
N LEU A 30 8.55 17.12 -5.42
CA LEU A 30 8.16 17.05 -4.00
C LEU A 30 9.27 17.51 -3.03
N ILE A 31 10.25 18.28 -3.48
CA ILE A 31 11.33 18.78 -2.60
C ILE A 31 10.75 19.72 -1.55
N GLY A 32 10.91 19.35 -0.27
CA GLY A 32 10.35 20.11 0.86
C GLY A 32 8.85 19.95 1.07
N ALA A 33 8.17 19.18 0.24
CA ALA A 33 6.76 18.85 0.42
C ALA A 33 6.51 18.06 1.71
N ARG A 34 5.30 18.22 2.26
CA ARG A 34 4.87 17.49 3.47
C ARG A 34 4.05 16.24 3.15
N MET A 35 3.58 16.12 1.91
CA MET A 35 2.79 14.99 1.44
C MET A 35 3.36 14.46 0.14
N PHE A 36 3.29 13.16 -0.05
CA PHE A 36 3.41 12.55 -1.37
C PHE A 36 2.14 12.79 -2.19
N THR A 37 2.22 12.61 -3.49
CA THR A 37 1.07 12.62 -4.39
C THR A 37 0.93 11.26 -5.06
N LEU A 38 -0.28 10.94 -5.53
CA LEU A 38 -0.46 9.90 -6.53
C LEU A 38 -0.01 10.47 -7.87
N SER A 39 1.02 9.89 -8.43
CA SER A 39 1.66 10.39 -9.65
C SER A 39 1.64 9.34 -10.75
N GLU A 40 1.88 9.78 -11.97
CA GLU A 40 2.04 8.90 -13.12
C GLU A 40 3.49 8.41 -13.18
N GLU A 41 3.68 7.23 -13.72
CA GLU A 41 5.00 6.65 -13.90
C GLU A 41 5.86 7.55 -14.81
N GLY A 42 7.13 7.75 -14.41
CA GLY A 42 8.07 8.61 -15.12
C GLY A 42 7.97 10.09 -14.78
N SER A 43 7.02 10.53 -13.95
CA SER A 43 7.02 11.90 -13.44
C SER A 43 8.09 12.09 -12.35
N GLU A 44 8.59 13.31 -12.18
CA GLU A 44 9.64 13.64 -11.20
C GLU A 44 9.21 13.38 -9.76
N GLU A 45 7.90 13.47 -9.49
CA GLU A 45 7.31 13.24 -8.18
C GLU A 45 6.83 11.80 -7.97
N ALA A 46 7.06 10.89 -8.91
CA ALA A 46 6.61 9.51 -8.81
C ALA A 46 7.29 8.78 -7.65
N ALA A 47 6.51 8.41 -6.64
CA ALA A 47 6.97 7.64 -5.49
C ALA A 47 5.91 6.63 -5.01
N ILE A 48 4.63 7.01 -5.10
CA ILE A 48 3.51 6.22 -4.58
C ILE A 48 2.44 6.06 -5.66
N PHE A 49 2.05 4.82 -5.92
CA PHE A 49 1.01 4.46 -6.88
C PHE A 49 -0.21 3.85 -6.17
N SER A 50 -1.39 4.08 -6.72
CA SER A 50 -2.62 3.43 -6.27
C SER A 50 -3.19 2.58 -7.41
N ILE A 51 -2.99 1.28 -7.32
CA ILE A 51 -3.48 0.27 -8.28
C ILE A 51 -4.43 -0.65 -7.51
N THR A 52 -5.73 -0.38 -7.64
CA THR A 52 -6.76 -0.97 -6.79
C THR A 52 -7.19 -2.38 -7.19
N ASP A 53 -6.81 -2.84 -8.38
CA ASP A 53 -7.07 -4.20 -8.84
C ASP A 53 -5.78 -5.04 -8.89
N PRO A 54 -5.46 -5.79 -7.82
CA PRO A 54 -4.26 -6.61 -7.77
C PRO A 54 -4.35 -7.88 -8.62
N VAL A 55 -5.56 -8.31 -8.98
CA VAL A 55 -5.76 -9.50 -9.83
C VAL A 55 -5.48 -9.17 -11.28
N GLY A 56 -6.07 -8.08 -11.78
CA GLY A 56 -5.92 -7.66 -13.18
C GLY A 56 -4.59 -6.98 -13.48
N ASN A 57 -3.93 -6.36 -12.48
CA ASN A 57 -2.70 -5.57 -12.65
C ASN A 57 -1.52 -6.12 -11.82
N GLY A 58 -1.50 -7.41 -11.53
CA GLY A 58 -0.49 -8.01 -10.65
C GLY A 58 0.94 -7.84 -11.16
N GLU A 59 1.17 -7.97 -12.47
CA GLU A 59 2.49 -7.81 -13.09
C GLU A 59 3.01 -6.37 -12.93
N ASP A 60 2.17 -5.37 -13.15
CA ASP A 60 2.54 -3.96 -12.98
C ASP A 60 2.85 -3.63 -11.51
N ILE A 61 2.05 -4.12 -10.57
CA ILE A 61 2.32 -3.94 -9.14
C ILE A 61 3.68 -4.55 -8.78
N THR A 62 3.93 -5.79 -9.16
CA THR A 62 5.19 -6.50 -8.87
C THR A 62 6.39 -5.75 -9.46
N ARG A 63 6.29 -5.27 -10.70
CA ARG A 63 7.32 -4.47 -11.36
C ARG A 63 7.61 -3.18 -10.59
N LEU A 64 6.60 -2.37 -10.31
CA LEU A 64 6.76 -1.11 -9.57
C LEU A 64 7.36 -1.31 -8.18
N VAL A 65 6.93 -2.35 -7.46
CA VAL A 65 7.51 -2.71 -6.16
C VAL A 65 8.99 -3.08 -6.30
N SER A 66 9.35 -3.86 -7.33
CA SER A 66 10.74 -4.25 -7.62
C SER A 66 11.62 -3.05 -8.00
N GLU A 67 11.05 -2.03 -8.60
CA GLU A 67 11.71 -0.76 -8.95
C GLU A 67 11.83 0.20 -7.75
N GLY A 68 11.26 -0.15 -6.58
CA GLY A 68 11.38 0.59 -5.33
C GLY A 68 10.26 1.60 -5.08
N TYR A 69 9.19 1.59 -5.86
CA TYR A 69 8.01 2.41 -5.61
C TYR A 69 7.13 1.81 -4.52
N ILE A 70 6.40 2.67 -3.82
CA ILE A 70 5.36 2.25 -2.88
C ILE A 70 4.05 2.06 -3.65
N VAL A 71 3.44 0.88 -3.52
CA VAL A 71 2.14 0.60 -4.16
C VAL A 71 1.09 0.34 -3.11
N ARG A 72 -0.04 1.06 -3.22
CA ARG A 72 -1.28 0.78 -2.51
C ARG A 72 -2.22 -0.01 -3.39
N SER A 73 -2.81 -1.07 -2.84
CA SER A 73 -3.87 -1.85 -3.49
C SER A 73 -5.10 -2.01 -2.59
N ARG A 74 -6.05 -2.86 -2.96
CA ARG A 74 -7.27 -3.14 -2.19
C ARG A 74 -7.50 -4.63 -2.03
N ALA A 75 -7.99 -5.01 -0.84
CA ALA A 75 -8.41 -6.38 -0.51
C ALA A 75 -9.84 -6.68 -0.94
N ASP A 76 -10.65 -5.66 -1.14
CA ASP A 76 -12.07 -5.76 -1.46
C ASP A 76 -12.53 -4.61 -2.36
N SER A 77 -13.64 -4.81 -3.07
CA SER A 77 -14.23 -3.82 -3.97
C SER A 77 -15.74 -3.98 -4.06
N GLY A 78 -16.48 -3.00 -3.53
CA GLY A 78 -17.93 -2.95 -3.65
C GLY A 78 -18.72 -3.96 -2.81
N GLY A 79 -18.07 -4.69 -1.90
CA GLY A 79 -18.71 -5.64 -0.99
C GLY A 79 -18.82 -7.08 -1.52
N GLU A 80 -18.47 -7.33 -2.78
CA GLU A 80 -18.60 -8.66 -3.40
C GLU A 80 -17.77 -9.72 -2.67
N GLU A 81 -16.53 -9.38 -2.30
CA GLU A 81 -15.63 -10.25 -1.53
C GLU A 81 -16.22 -10.55 -0.15
N ALA A 82 -16.82 -9.56 0.49
CA ALA A 82 -17.43 -9.74 1.82
C ALA A 82 -18.70 -10.61 1.78
N ASP A 83 -19.55 -10.42 0.79
CA ASP A 83 -20.78 -11.18 0.62
C ASP A 83 -20.51 -12.67 0.35
N ASN A 84 -19.38 -12.99 -0.28
CA ASN A 84 -18.98 -14.36 -0.64
C ASN A 84 -17.90 -14.92 0.32
N ASN A 85 -17.48 -14.19 1.34
CA ASN A 85 -16.33 -14.52 2.18
C ASN A 85 -15.08 -14.89 1.36
N ASP A 86 -14.83 -14.14 0.29
CA ASP A 86 -13.77 -14.38 -0.67
C ASP A 86 -12.52 -13.53 -0.33
N THR A 87 -11.41 -14.18 -0.03
CA THR A 87 -10.14 -13.54 0.30
C THR A 87 -9.16 -13.49 -0.87
N SER A 88 -9.54 -13.95 -2.05
CA SER A 88 -8.64 -14.10 -3.21
C SER A 88 -8.00 -12.78 -3.63
N ARG A 89 -8.74 -11.68 -3.58
CA ARG A 89 -8.23 -10.36 -3.92
C ARG A 89 -7.19 -9.85 -2.90
N ARG A 90 -7.45 -10.07 -1.59
CA ARG A 90 -6.46 -9.80 -0.53
C ARG A 90 -5.18 -10.60 -0.77
N ASP A 91 -5.32 -11.90 -1.04
CA ASP A 91 -4.19 -12.80 -1.23
C ASP A 91 -3.37 -12.42 -2.47
N ALA A 92 -4.05 -12.02 -3.55
CA ALA A 92 -3.40 -11.46 -4.72
C ALA A 92 -2.62 -10.18 -4.39
N ALA A 93 -3.22 -9.22 -3.65
CA ALA A 93 -2.55 -7.98 -3.26
C ALA A 93 -1.28 -8.24 -2.42
N ILE A 94 -1.32 -9.23 -1.53
CA ILE A 94 -0.17 -9.67 -0.74
C ILE A 94 0.90 -10.30 -1.64
N ALA A 95 0.52 -11.22 -2.51
CA ALA A 95 1.44 -11.96 -3.36
C ALA A 95 2.21 -11.07 -4.33
N VAL A 96 1.56 -10.03 -4.87
CA VAL A 96 2.20 -9.06 -5.79
C VAL A 96 3.01 -7.98 -5.07
N GLY A 97 3.10 -8.03 -3.73
CA GLY A 97 3.93 -7.15 -2.93
C GLY A 97 3.36 -5.75 -2.71
N ALA A 98 2.05 -5.56 -2.78
CA ALA A 98 1.46 -4.27 -2.42
C ALA A 98 1.84 -3.87 -0.98
N HIS A 99 2.36 -2.65 -0.80
CA HIS A 99 2.85 -2.16 0.50
C HIS A 99 1.73 -1.73 1.45
N SER A 100 0.63 -1.25 0.89
CA SER A 100 -0.56 -0.87 1.64
C SER A 100 -1.77 -1.51 1.00
N ILE A 101 -2.50 -2.29 1.78
CA ILE A 101 -3.71 -3.00 1.33
C ILE A 101 -4.89 -2.43 2.10
N SER A 102 -5.70 -1.62 1.42
CA SER A 102 -6.88 -1.02 2.04
C SER A 102 -8.09 -1.95 1.95
N THR A 103 -8.95 -1.85 2.94
CA THR A 103 -10.18 -2.63 3.08
C THR A 103 -11.26 -1.79 3.70
N ASP A 104 -12.51 -2.12 3.40
CA ASP A 104 -13.70 -1.59 4.07
C ASP A 104 -14.07 -2.48 5.30
N TYR A 105 -13.36 -3.62 5.50
CA TYR A 105 -13.62 -4.62 6.55
C TYR A 105 -12.36 -4.89 7.40
N PRO A 106 -11.89 -3.91 8.17
CA PRO A 106 -10.60 -4.02 8.90
C PRO A 106 -10.68 -4.87 10.17
N ALA A 107 -11.88 -5.23 10.62
CA ALA A 107 -12.09 -5.99 11.84
C ALA A 107 -13.30 -6.92 11.71
N LYS A 108 -13.31 -7.96 12.53
CA LYS A 108 -14.44 -8.87 12.62
C LYS A 108 -15.66 -8.14 13.19
N VAL A 109 -16.81 -8.30 12.53
CA VAL A 109 -18.11 -7.74 12.94
C VAL A 109 -19.12 -8.87 13.08
N ASP A 110 -19.99 -8.79 14.08
CA ASP A 110 -21.03 -9.80 14.31
C ASP A 110 -21.97 -9.89 13.09
N GLY A 111 -22.19 -11.11 12.65
CA GLY A 111 -23.05 -11.42 11.49
C GLY A 111 -22.35 -11.32 10.14
N LEU A 112 -21.06 -10.97 10.11
CA LEU A 112 -20.25 -10.98 8.90
C LEU A 112 -19.04 -11.91 9.09
N GLU A 113 -18.88 -12.86 8.20
CA GLU A 113 -17.77 -13.83 8.23
C GLU A 113 -16.48 -13.25 7.66
N TYR A 114 -16.59 -12.26 6.78
CA TYR A 114 -15.46 -11.61 6.09
C TYR A 114 -14.85 -10.49 6.93
N TRP A 115 -13.57 -10.51 7.08
CA TRP A 115 -12.72 -9.38 7.48
C TRP A 115 -11.32 -9.58 6.92
N VAL A 116 -10.57 -8.50 6.74
CA VAL A 116 -9.21 -8.60 6.23
C VAL A 116 -8.22 -8.73 7.39
N SER A 117 -7.53 -9.85 7.42
CA SER A 117 -6.35 -10.10 8.25
C SER A 117 -5.14 -10.32 7.35
N ILE A 118 -3.95 -9.98 7.81
CA ILE A 118 -2.70 -10.24 7.10
C ILE A 118 -2.13 -11.58 7.60
N PRO A 119 -2.14 -12.65 6.79
CA PRO A 119 -1.54 -13.92 7.19
C PRO A 119 -0.06 -13.75 7.56
N GLU A 120 0.36 -14.38 8.67
CA GLU A 120 1.74 -14.30 9.20
C GLU A 120 2.19 -12.89 9.59
N GLY A 121 1.26 -11.97 9.77
CA GLY A 121 1.48 -10.62 10.24
C GLY A 121 0.32 -10.13 11.09
N ASN A 122 0.53 -9.03 11.82
CA ASN A 122 -0.55 -8.40 12.58
C ASN A 122 -0.10 -7.00 13.06
N PRO A 123 -0.45 -5.93 12.39
CA PRO A 123 -1.15 -5.82 11.09
C PRO A 123 -0.21 -5.82 9.88
N SER A 124 1.09 -5.98 10.08
CA SER A 124 2.11 -5.93 9.03
C SER A 124 2.88 -7.24 8.87
N ARG A 125 3.47 -7.44 7.72
CA ARG A 125 4.36 -8.57 7.41
C ARG A 125 5.47 -8.11 6.46
N CYS A 126 6.52 -8.92 6.34
CA CYS A 126 7.57 -8.68 5.36
C CYS A 126 6.99 -8.74 3.95
N ASN A 127 7.36 -7.76 3.13
CA ASN A 127 6.95 -7.71 1.74
C ASN A 127 7.63 -8.84 0.95
N PRO A 128 6.90 -9.68 0.20
CA PRO A 128 7.48 -10.84 -0.47
C PRO A 128 8.44 -10.48 -1.61
N ILE A 129 8.42 -9.23 -2.10
CA ILE A 129 9.23 -8.77 -3.23
C ILE A 129 10.42 -7.92 -2.77
N SER A 130 10.20 -6.97 -1.83
CA SER A 130 11.18 -5.93 -1.49
C SER A 130 11.85 -6.10 -0.13
N SER A 131 11.40 -7.05 0.72
CA SER A 131 12.02 -7.28 2.01
C SER A 131 13.32 -8.08 1.87
N PRO A 132 14.33 -7.81 2.71
CA PRO A 132 15.51 -8.64 2.78
C PRO A 132 15.19 -10.02 3.43
N ASP A 133 16.00 -11.03 3.15
CA ASP A 133 15.81 -12.42 3.61
C ASP A 133 15.73 -12.57 5.14
N TRP A 134 16.34 -11.64 5.88
CA TRP A 134 16.32 -11.68 7.35
C TRP A 134 15.08 -11.00 7.96
N CYS A 135 14.19 -10.45 7.15
CA CYS A 135 12.99 -9.78 7.63
C CYS A 135 12.04 -10.77 8.34
N THR A 136 11.54 -10.37 9.50
CA THR A 136 10.45 -11.08 10.20
C THR A 136 9.35 -10.08 10.55
N SER A 137 8.10 -10.54 10.67
CA SER A 137 6.98 -9.68 11.07
C SER A 137 7.24 -9.01 12.43
N GLU A 138 7.88 -9.71 13.36
CA GLU A 138 8.28 -9.18 14.67
C GLU A 138 9.27 -8.02 14.52
N SER A 139 10.28 -8.14 13.63
CA SER A 139 11.30 -7.10 13.44
C SER A 139 10.76 -5.82 12.84
N ILE A 140 9.66 -5.87 12.08
CA ILE A 140 9.06 -4.66 11.49
C ILE A 140 8.06 -3.98 12.44
N GLU A 141 7.50 -4.70 13.39
CA GLU A 141 6.52 -4.16 14.36
C GLU A 141 7.17 -3.67 15.66
N ASP A 142 8.38 -4.14 16.00
CA ASP A 142 9.07 -3.71 17.20
C ASP A 142 9.64 -2.29 17.04
N ILE A 143 9.02 -1.34 17.73
CA ILE A 143 9.45 0.08 17.72
C ILE A 143 10.74 0.34 18.51
N ASN A 144 11.26 -0.66 19.21
CA ASN A 144 12.48 -0.53 20.05
C ASN A 144 13.74 -1.09 19.35
N GLN A 145 13.61 -1.55 18.11
CA GLN A 145 14.76 -1.99 17.30
C GLN A 145 15.22 -0.93 16.34
#